data_7103c21336e760fa68ab7afbe171ea90
#
_entry.id   7103c21336e760fa68ab7afbe171ea90
#
_cell.length_a   1.000
_cell.length_b   1.000
_cell.length_c   1.000
_cell.angle_alpha   90.00
_cell.angle_beta   90.00
_cell.angle_gamma   90.00
#
_symmetry.space_group_name_H-M   'P 1'
#
loop_
_entity.id
_entity.type
_entity.pdbx_description
1 polymer ?
#
loop_
_entity_poly.entity_id
_entity_poly.type
_entity_poly.pdbx_seq_one_letter_code
_entity_poly.pdbx_strand_id
1 'polypeptide(L)'
;MSTAAIEIHGVSKTFRRRERGAGAPWWRRQWKDKVALHQLDLTVEAGGVTGILGPNGSGKSTLIRILATLLTPDTGQATVFGWDVAIEPLAVRRHINRVSVEAAFFKELSPWENMLYAARLYGGGAAGTRQRTVEILERLGISRELLNQPMKQLSRGQQQKIAIARSFLSAPSLLLMDEPTTGLDPRSKKEVQSLLAMLRAEREITVLLCTHDMDEAAALCDRVLMMDEGRVLADGSPAELCARYGGAMLEDVFMRLTGKTFEREEEEVGVT
;
A
#
# COMPACT_ATOMS: atom_id res chain seq x y z
N MET A 1 27.46 0.30 2.96
CA MET A 1 26.53 -0.04 4.04
C MET A 1 25.17 -0.14 3.40
N SER A 2 24.57 -1.33 3.32
CA SER A 2 23.19 -1.48 2.88
C SER A 2 22.32 -0.75 3.90
N THR A 3 21.62 0.26 3.48
CA THR A 3 20.73 1.00 4.35
C THR A 3 19.36 0.38 4.17
N ALA A 4 18.95 -0.48 5.10
CA ALA A 4 17.60 -1.01 5.12
C ALA A 4 16.61 0.16 5.29
N ALA A 5 15.61 0.18 4.43
CA ALA A 5 14.51 1.13 4.56
C ALA A 5 13.52 0.70 5.63
N ILE A 6 13.34 -0.62 5.80
CA ILE A 6 12.45 -1.20 6.80
C ILE A 6 13.15 -2.40 7.43
N GLU A 7 13.11 -2.49 8.75
CA GLU A 7 13.51 -3.68 9.52
C GLU A 7 12.42 -4.04 10.52
N ILE A 8 12.04 -5.31 10.53
CA ILE A 8 10.98 -5.86 11.39
C ILE A 8 11.53 -7.10 12.07
N HIS A 9 11.40 -7.16 13.40
CA HIS A 9 11.88 -8.26 14.23
C HIS A 9 10.78 -8.73 15.18
N GLY A 10 10.29 -9.96 14.95
CA GLY A 10 9.30 -10.62 15.81
C GLY A 10 7.98 -9.87 15.97
N VAL A 11 7.57 -9.07 14.98
CA VAL A 11 6.35 -8.26 15.07
C VAL A 11 5.12 -9.13 15.04
N SER A 12 4.26 -8.99 16.04
CA SER A 12 2.94 -9.60 16.08
C SER A 12 1.82 -8.59 16.27
N LYS A 13 0.61 -8.96 15.82
CA LYS A 13 -0.60 -8.18 16.03
C LYS A 13 -1.83 -9.05 16.13
N THR A 14 -2.61 -8.86 17.19
CA THR A 14 -3.88 -9.56 17.44
C THR A 14 -5.00 -8.54 17.64
N PHE A 15 -6.12 -8.76 16.99
CA PHE A 15 -7.32 -7.94 17.16
C PHE A 15 -8.38 -8.71 17.94
N ARG A 16 -8.99 -8.08 18.93
CA ARG A 16 -10.17 -8.59 19.62
C ARG A 16 -11.43 -8.15 18.90
N ARG A 17 -12.19 -9.13 18.41
CA ARG A 17 -13.47 -8.87 17.74
C ARG A 17 -14.62 -9.41 18.57
N ARG A 18 -15.70 -8.65 18.68
CA ARG A 18 -16.95 -9.13 19.24
C ARG A 18 -17.75 -9.85 18.15
N GLU A 19 -17.86 -11.16 18.26
CA GLU A 19 -18.69 -11.95 17.35
C GLU A 19 -20.00 -12.37 18.01
N ARG A 20 -21.07 -12.42 17.20
CA ARG A 20 -22.32 -13.08 17.62
C ARG A 20 -22.09 -14.56 17.42
N GLY A 21 -22.15 -15.35 18.50
CA GLY A 21 -22.24 -16.80 18.40
C GLY A 21 -23.51 -17.17 17.61
N ALA A 22 -23.42 -18.13 16.69
CA ALA A 22 -24.59 -18.66 15.99
C ALA A 22 -25.64 -19.11 17.02
N GLY A 23 -26.86 -18.51 16.97
CA GLY A 23 -27.95 -18.84 17.90
C GLY A 23 -27.88 -18.18 19.27
N ALA A 24 -26.87 -17.33 19.58
CA ALA A 24 -26.80 -16.65 20.86
C ALA A 24 -27.67 -15.37 20.89
N PRO A 25 -28.33 -15.07 22.04
CA PRO A 25 -29.08 -13.83 22.22
C PRO A 25 -28.20 -12.61 21.96
N TRP A 26 -28.79 -11.50 21.49
CA TRP A 26 -28.07 -10.29 21.08
C TRP A 26 -27.18 -9.67 22.17
N TRP A 27 -27.40 -9.96 23.43
CA TRP A 27 -26.58 -9.52 24.59
C TRP A 27 -25.39 -10.44 24.90
N ARG A 28 -25.34 -11.70 24.41
CA ARG A 28 -24.21 -12.62 24.55
C ARG A 28 -23.28 -12.49 23.36
N ARG A 29 -22.39 -11.51 23.39
CA ARG A 29 -21.28 -11.39 22.42
C ARG A 29 -20.03 -12.03 23.06
N GLN A 30 -19.42 -12.95 22.36
CA GLN A 30 -18.12 -13.50 22.75
C GLN A 30 -16.99 -12.74 22.07
N TRP A 31 -15.92 -12.53 22.81
CA TRP A 31 -14.69 -11.97 22.25
C TRP A 31 -13.93 -13.08 21.57
N LYS A 32 -13.52 -12.86 20.32
CA LYS A 32 -12.66 -13.76 19.56
C LYS A 32 -11.41 -13.01 19.18
N ASP A 33 -10.27 -13.59 19.51
CA ASP A 33 -8.98 -13.04 19.10
C ASP A 33 -8.68 -13.49 17.67
N LYS A 34 -8.37 -12.53 16.78
CA LYS A 34 -7.90 -12.78 15.43
C LYS A 34 -6.46 -12.30 15.34
N VAL A 35 -5.52 -13.23 15.19
CA VAL A 35 -4.12 -12.91 14.93
C VAL A 35 -4.02 -12.42 13.49
N ALA A 36 -3.50 -11.21 13.31
CA ALA A 36 -3.31 -10.59 12.02
C ALA A 36 -1.86 -10.67 11.53
N LEU A 37 -0.89 -10.73 12.46
CA LEU A 37 0.53 -10.95 12.16
C LEU A 37 1.13 -11.89 13.22
N HIS A 38 1.89 -12.88 12.76
CA HIS A 38 2.54 -13.90 13.59
C HIS A 38 4.05 -13.73 13.59
N GLN A 39 4.62 -13.04 14.61
CA GLN A 39 6.06 -12.89 14.80
C GLN A 39 6.84 -12.71 13.48
N LEU A 40 6.48 -11.65 12.77
CA LEU A 40 7.00 -11.37 11.45
C LEU A 40 8.43 -10.83 11.54
N ASP A 41 9.35 -11.41 10.76
CA ASP A 41 10.69 -10.90 10.52
C ASP A 41 10.81 -10.51 9.03
N LEU A 42 11.31 -9.31 8.76
CA LEU A 42 11.40 -8.77 7.41
C LEU A 42 12.42 -7.64 7.34
N THR A 43 13.21 -7.62 6.28
CA THR A 43 14.06 -6.48 5.91
C THR A 43 13.73 -6.03 4.49
N VAL A 44 13.54 -4.73 4.27
CA VAL A 44 13.37 -4.13 2.94
C VAL A 44 14.51 -3.15 2.71
N GLU A 45 15.26 -3.38 1.66
CA GLU A 45 16.38 -2.51 1.25
C GLU A 45 15.84 -1.19 0.68
N ALA A 46 16.65 -0.11 0.82
CA ALA A 46 16.31 1.18 0.25
C ALA A 46 16.39 1.16 -1.29
N GLY A 47 15.46 1.84 -1.93
CA GLY A 47 15.33 1.93 -3.38
C GLY A 47 14.57 0.75 -4.01
N GLY A 48 13.87 1.02 -5.11
CA GLY A 48 13.08 0.03 -5.83
C GLY A 48 11.71 -0.26 -5.22
N VAL A 49 11.05 -1.30 -5.73
CA VAL A 49 9.69 -1.69 -5.37
C VAL A 49 9.68 -3.08 -4.74
N THR A 50 9.30 -3.16 -3.46
CA THR A 50 9.02 -4.43 -2.78
C THR A 50 7.51 -4.64 -2.69
N GLY A 51 7.03 -5.77 -3.22
CA GLY A 51 5.63 -6.17 -3.17
C GLY A 51 5.31 -7.03 -1.96
N ILE A 52 4.19 -6.78 -1.29
CA ILE A 52 3.57 -7.70 -0.36
C ILE A 52 2.31 -8.25 -1.02
N LEU A 53 2.37 -9.50 -1.41
CA LEU A 53 1.34 -10.19 -2.18
C LEU A 53 0.59 -11.19 -1.30
N GLY A 54 -0.72 -11.22 -1.39
CA GLY A 54 -1.53 -12.17 -0.63
C GLY A 54 -3.01 -11.83 -0.67
N PRO A 55 -3.88 -12.79 -0.28
CA PRO A 55 -5.33 -12.61 -0.30
C PRO A 55 -5.80 -11.56 0.71
N ASN A 56 -7.07 -11.19 0.60
CA ASN A 56 -7.73 -10.33 1.58
C ASN A 56 -7.69 -10.97 2.97
N GLY A 57 -7.27 -10.20 3.97
CA GLY A 57 -7.12 -10.70 5.34
C GLY A 57 -5.80 -11.39 5.67
N SER A 58 -4.83 -11.49 4.73
CA SER A 58 -3.50 -12.07 4.98
C SER A 58 -2.60 -11.26 5.92
N GLY A 59 -2.99 -10.01 6.29
CA GLY A 59 -2.20 -9.15 7.21
C GLY A 59 -1.52 -7.95 6.54
N LYS A 60 -1.53 -7.83 5.22
CA LYS A 60 -0.87 -6.74 4.45
C LYS A 60 -1.18 -5.35 4.97
N SER A 61 -2.47 -4.99 5.02
CA SER A 61 -2.90 -3.66 5.50
C SER A 61 -2.61 -3.45 6.99
N THR A 62 -2.52 -4.51 7.80
CA THR A 62 -2.10 -4.41 9.20
C THR A 62 -0.63 -4.00 9.27
N LEU A 63 0.22 -4.65 8.48
CA LEU A 63 1.64 -4.32 8.39
C LEU A 63 1.86 -2.89 7.90
N ILE A 64 1.19 -2.48 6.81
CA ILE A 64 1.22 -1.09 6.33
C ILE A 64 0.83 -0.09 7.42
N ARG A 65 -0.20 -0.39 8.22
CA ARG A 65 -0.64 0.51 9.30
C ARG A 65 0.39 0.61 10.42
N ILE A 66 1.10 -0.48 10.75
CA ILE A 66 2.19 -0.46 11.74
C ILE A 66 3.33 0.42 11.22
N LEU A 67 3.80 0.20 9.99
CA LEU A 67 4.87 0.99 9.37
C LEU A 67 4.48 2.46 9.20
N ALA A 68 3.20 2.72 8.93
CA ALA A 68 2.66 4.08 8.86
C ALA A 68 2.45 4.74 10.24
N THR A 69 2.84 4.10 11.34
CA THR A 69 2.65 4.57 12.72
C THR A 69 1.18 4.79 13.12
N LEU A 70 0.26 4.13 12.44
CA LEU A 70 -1.19 4.21 12.70
C LEU A 70 -1.67 3.08 13.63
N LEU A 71 -0.81 2.11 13.86
CA LEU A 71 -1.09 0.94 14.69
C LEU A 71 0.20 0.51 15.39
N THR A 72 0.13 0.26 16.70
CA THR A 72 1.26 -0.26 17.46
C THR A 72 1.28 -1.79 17.42
N PRO A 73 2.43 -2.44 17.19
CA PRO A 73 2.55 -3.88 17.32
C PRO A 73 2.29 -4.32 18.77
N ASP A 74 1.87 -5.57 18.97
CA ASP A 74 1.69 -6.14 20.33
C ASP A 74 3.01 -6.66 20.89
N THR A 75 3.88 -7.20 20.01
CA THR A 75 5.25 -7.62 20.33
C THR A 75 6.19 -7.32 19.20
N GLY A 76 7.49 -7.39 19.47
CA GLY A 76 8.54 -7.17 18.46
C GLY A 76 8.81 -5.69 18.21
N GLN A 77 9.64 -5.43 17.22
CA GLN A 77 10.09 -4.08 16.86
C GLN A 77 10.02 -3.89 15.35
N ALA A 78 9.63 -2.71 14.91
CA ALA A 78 9.71 -2.30 13.52
C ALA A 78 10.37 -0.94 13.41
N THR A 79 11.32 -0.80 12.47
CA THR A 79 11.98 0.47 12.19
C THR A 79 11.83 0.86 10.73
N VAL A 80 11.83 2.16 10.48
CA VAL A 80 11.85 2.77 9.14
C VAL A 80 13.02 3.72 9.08
N PHE A 81 13.99 3.45 8.21
CA PHE A 81 15.29 4.17 8.15
C PHE A 81 15.95 4.31 9.53
N GLY A 82 15.88 3.25 10.34
CA GLY A 82 16.44 3.20 11.71
C GLY A 82 15.55 3.82 12.80
N TRP A 83 14.46 4.51 12.47
CA TRP A 83 13.54 5.09 13.44
C TRP A 83 12.45 4.08 13.85
N ASP A 84 12.29 3.85 15.15
CA ASP A 84 11.28 2.92 15.68
C ASP A 84 9.87 3.49 15.50
N VAL A 85 8.97 2.69 14.91
CA VAL A 85 7.60 3.12 14.57
C VAL A 85 6.73 3.40 15.80
N ALA A 86 7.03 2.77 16.94
CA ALA A 86 6.26 2.93 18.19
C ALA A 86 6.86 4.01 19.10
N ILE A 87 8.19 4.14 19.10
CA ILE A 87 8.92 5.04 20.01
C ILE A 87 9.10 6.42 19.36
N GLU A 88 9.39 6.47 18.06
CA GLU A 88 9.75 7.69 17.33
C GLU A 88 8.82 7.97 16.13
N PRO A 89 7.47 7.91 16.30
CA PRO A 89 6.53 7.98 15.19
C PRO A 89 6.61 9.30 14.40
N LEU A 90 7.00 10.40 15.03
CA LEU A 90 7.16 11.68 14.34
C LEU A 90 8.37 11.69 13.40
N ALA A 91 9.47 11.03 13.78
CA ALA A 91 10.63 10.86 12.91
C ALA A 91 10.28 10.00 11.71
N VAL A 92 9.63 8.84 11.93
CA VAL A 92 9.13 7.96 10.85
C VAL A 92 8.25 8.71 9.86
N ARG A 93 7.25 9.48 10.34
CA ARG A 93 6.30 10.23 9.50
C ARG A 93 6.93 11.27 8.59
N ARG A 94 8.15 11.72 8.88
CA ARG A 94 8.90 12.64 8.01
C ARG A 94 9.49 11.94 6.77
N HIS A 95 9.67 10.62 6.85
CA HIS A 95 10.27 9.81 5.79
C HIS A 95 9.23 9.09 4.94
N ILE A 96 7.99 8.95 5.41
CA ILE A 96 6.96 8.14 4.75
C ILE A 96 5.81 8.98 4.21
N ASN A 97 5.18 8.45 3.16
CA ASN A 97 3.78 8.75 2.83
C ASN A 97 3.02 7.45 2.57
N ARG A 98 1.69 7.54 2.69
CA ARG A 98 0.81 6.41 2.47
C ARG A 98 -0.28 6.74 1.45
N VAL A 99 -0.48 5.82 0.50
CA VAL A 99 -1.64 5.77 -0.39
C VAL A 99 -2.50 4.59 0.04
N SER A 100 -3.78 4.82 0.31
CA SER A 100 -4.76 3.79 0.67
C SER A 100 -5.82 3.65 -0.41
N VAL A 101 -6.55 2.52 -0.41
CA VAL A 101 -7.67 2.23 -1.32
C VAL A 101 -8.71 3.36 -1.34
N GLU A 102 -8.99 3.93 -0.15
CA GLU A 102 -9.88 5.08 -0.02
C GLU A 102 -9.08 6.32 0.33
N ALA A 103 -8.94 7.19 -0.63
CA ALA A 103 -8.29 8.47 -0.42
C ALA A 103 -9.24 9.46 0.26
N ALA A 104 -8.84 9.94 1.45
CA ALA A 104 -9.58 11.00 2.13
C ALA A 104 -9.25 12.37 1.51
N PHE A 105 -10.29 13.05 1.03
CA PHE A 105 -10.24 14.40 0.48
C PHE A 105 -11.33 15.28 1.06
N PHE A 106 -11.09 16.58 1.06
CA PHE A 106 -12.18 17.56 1.19
C PHE A 106 -12.95 17.59 -0.13
N LYS A 107 -14.10 16.93 -0.16
CA LYS A 107 -14.86 16.65 -1.40
C LYS A 107 -15.35 17.91 -2.11
N GLU A 108 -15.59 19.00 -1.38
CA GLU A 108 -16.03 20.29 -1.94
C GLU A 108 -14.86 21.11 -2.52
N LEU A 109 -13.63 20.83 -2.10
CA LEU A 109 -12.45 21.48 -2.61
C LEU A 109 -11.97 20.79 -3.89
N SER A 110 -11.30 21.57 -4.75
CA SER A 110 -10.65 21.08 -5.95
C SER A 110 -9.41 20.23 -5.63
N PRO A 111 -8.88 19.43 -6.57
CA PRO A 111 -7.58 18.79 -6.45
C PRO A 111 -6.48 19.75 -6.04
N TRP A 112 -6.45 20.93 -6.67
CA TRP A 112 -5.45 21.94 -6.38
C TRP A 112 -5.52 22.43 -4.92
N GLU A 113 -6.70 22.75 -4.43
CA GLU A 113 -6.89 23.19 -3.04
C GLU A 113 -6.55 22.09 -2.03
N ASN A 114 -6.93 20.84 -2.30
CA ASN A 114 -6.54 19.68 -1.48
C ASN A 114 -5.01 19.49 -1.45
N MET A 115 -4.33 19.66 -2.58
CA MET A 115 -2.88 19.57 -2.67
C MET A 115 -2.19 20.72 -1.92
N LEU A 116 -2.68 21.94 -2.08
CA LEU A 116 -2.15 23.12 -1.39
C LEU A 116 -2.32 22.98 0.13
N TYR A 117 -3.47 22.47 0.58
CA TYR A 117 -3.70 22.17 1.99
C TYR A 117 -2.69 21.15 2.51
N ALA A 118 -2.50 20.02 1.80
CA ALA A 118 -1.52 19.00 2.17
C ALA A 118 -0.09 19.56 2.19
N ALA A 119 0.32 20.33 1.17
CA ALA A 119 1.65 20.91 1.13
C ALA A 119 1.93 21.83 2.32
N ARG A 120 0.94 22.62 2.75
CA ARG A 120 1.07 23.48 3.94
C ARG A 120 1.26 22.68 5.23
N LEU A 121 0.58 21.54 5.37
CA LEU A 121 0.77 20.64 6.53
C LEU A 121 2.19 20.07 6.60
N TYR A 122 2.82 19.82 5.44
CA TYR A 122 4.18 19.31 5.36
C TYR A 122 5.27 20.40 5.33
N GLY A 123 4.92 21.68 5.54
CA GLY A 123 5.86 22.80 5.56
C GLY A 123 6.39 23.22 4.17
N GLY A 124 5.76 22.74 3.11
CA GLY A 124 6.14 23.05 1.73
C GLY A 124 5.67 24.42 1.27
N GLY A 125 6.53 25.15 0.53
CA GLY A 125 6.20 26.41 -0.13
C GLY A 125 5.34 26.20 -1.40
N ALA A 126 4.38 27.10 -1.66
CA ALA A 126 3.40 26.95 -2.73
C ALA A 126 3.98 26.89 -4.16
N ALA A 127 5.10 27.54 -4.43
CA ALA A 127 5.64 27.72 -5.80
C ALA A 127 6.28 26.43 -6.37
N GLY A 128 7.17 25.76 -5.62
CA GLY A 128 7.81 24.51 -6.07
C GLY A 128 6.84 23.32 -6.05
N THR A 129 5.90 23.32 -5.12
CA THR A 129 4.85 22.31 -5.02
C THR A 129 3.96 22.27 -6.27
N ARG A 130 3.62 23.44 -6.84
CA ARG A 130 2.71 23.51 -7.99
C ARG A 130 3.27 22.83 -9.23
N GLN A 131 4.51 23.13 -9.59
CA GLN A 131 5.12 22.57 -10.79
C GLN A 131 5.25 21.06 -10.68
N ARG A 132 5.80 20.54 -9.56
CA ARG A 132 5.95 19.10 -9.32
C ARG A 132 4.61 18.37 -9.29
N THR A 133 3.58 18.97 -8.70
CA THR A 133 2.23 18.41 -8.68
C THR A 133 1.65 18.28 -10.08
N VAL A 134 1.75 19.34 -10.90
CA VAL A 134 1.26 19.32 -12.28
C VAL A 134 1.98 18.25 -13.10
N GLU A 135 3.29 18.14 -13.01
CA GLU A 135 4.10 17.15 -13.72
C GLU A 135 3.66 15.72 -13.37
N ILE A 136 3.46 15.41 -12.07
CA ILE A 136 3.00 14.08 -11.64
C ILE A 136 1.58 13.81 -12.13
N LEU A 137 0.68 14.79 -12.03
CA LEU A 137 -0.71 14.64 -12.46
C LEU A 137 -0.83 14.45 -13.98
N GLU A 138 -0.04 15.18 -14.76
CA GLU A 138 0.03 15.01 -16.22
C GLU A 138 0.52 13.59 -16.59
N ARG A 139 1.53 13.06 -15.88
CA ARG A 139 2.00 11.66 -16.03
C ARG A 139 0.93 10.63 -15.68
N LEU A 140 0.05 10.95 -14.72
CA LEU A 140 -1.10 10.13 -14.35
C LEU A 140 -2.33 10.36 -15.26
N GLY A 141 -2.18 11.11 -16.37
CA GLY A 141 -3.27 11.37 -17.30
C GLY A 141 -4.37 12.28 -16.74
N ILE A 142 -4.07 13.09 -15.73
CA ILE A 142 -5.00 14.10 -15.19
C ILE A 142 -4.78 15.43 -15.94
N SER A 143 -5.81 15.90 -16.63
CA SER A 143 -5.74 17.17 -17.35
C SER A 143 -5.78 18.38 -16.39
N ARG A 144 -5.22 19.51 -16.85
CA ARG A 144 -5.19 20.75 -16.05
C ARG A 144 -6.58 21.30 -15.73
N GLU A 145 -7.56 21.05 -16.60
CA GLU A 145 -8.93 21.51 -16.39
C GLU A 145 -9.56 20.87 -15.16
N LEU A 146 -9.22 19.59 -14.86
CA LEU A 146 -9.74 18.88 -13.71
C LEU A 146 -9.20 19.43 -12.37
N LEU A 147 -8.09 20.16 -12.38
CA LEU A 147 -7.47 20.69 -11.17
C LEU A 147 -8.33 21.72 -10.42
N ASN A 148 -9.26 22.35 -11.11
CA ASN A 148 -10.15 23.37 -10.55
C ASN A 148 -11.57 22.89 -10.30
N GLN A 149 -11.90 21.62 -10.61
CA GLN A 149 -13.22 21.04 -10.36
C GLN A 149 -13.28 20.45 -8.95
N PRO A 150 -14.42 20.51 -8.24
CA PRO A 150 -14.55 19.88 -6.94
C PRO A 150 -14.28 18.36 -6.99
N MET A 151 -13.57 17.83 -5.99
CA MET A 151 -13.21 16.40 -5.91
C MET A 151 -14.41 15.46 -6.06
N LYS A 152 -15.61 15.86 -5.58
CA LYS A 152 -16.84 15.08 -5.69
C LYS A 152 -17.31 14.83 -7.13
N GLN A 153 -16.86 15.63 -8.09
CA GLN A 153 -17.20 15.50 -9.51
C GLN A 153 -16.24 14.58 -10.27
N LEU A 154 -15.14 14.19 -9.63
CA LEU A 154 -14.14 13.33 -10.24
C LEU A 154 -14.48 11.86 -10.06
N SER A 155 -14.16 11.03 -11.06
CA SER A 155 -14.30 9.59 -10.96
C SER A 155 -13.38 9.01 -9.85
N ARG A 156 -13.71 7.81 -9.36
CA ARG A 156 -12.89 7.12 -8.36
C ARG A 156 -11.43 6.98 -8.82
N GLY A 157 -11.21 6.61 -10.09
CA GLY A 157 -9.87 6.50 -10.67
C GLY A 157 -9.11 7.83 -10.68
N GLN A 158 -9.78 8.94 -11.03
CA GLN A 158 -9.19 10.27 -10.98
C GLN A 158 -8.84 10.67 -9.54
N GLN A 159 -9.72 10.41 -8.58
CA GLN A 159 -9.45 10.68 -7.16
C GLN A 159 -8.25 9.87 -6.66
N GLN A 160 -8.14 8.60 -7.05
CA GLN A 160 -6.99 7.75 -6.66
C GLN A 160 -5.68 8.27 -7.25
N LYS A 161 -5.65 8.68 -8.51
CA LYS A 161 -4.47 9.31 -9.14
C LYS A 161 -4.05 10.59 -8.42
N ILE A 162 -5.02 11.40 -7.99
CA ILE A 162 -4.75 12.61 -7.20
C ILE A 162 -4.20 12.25 -5.81
N ALA A 163 -4.69 11.15 -5.17
CA ALA A 163 -4.13 10.66 -3.92
C ALA A 163 -2.67 10.23 -4.05
N ILE A 164 -2.36 9.53 -5.14
CA ILE A 164 -0.98 9.13 -5.47
C ILE A 164 -0.12 10.39 -5.68
N ALA A 165 -0.55 11.34 -6.50
CA ALA A 165 0.18 12.59 -6.71
C ALA A 165 0.41 13.36 -5.41
N ARG A 166 -0.60 13.40 -4.53
CA ARG A 166 -0.49 14.03 -3.20
C ARG A 166 0.59 13.40 -2.34
N SER A 167 0.80 12.09 -2.45
CA SER A 167 1.80 11.38 -1.63
C SER A 167 3.24 11.77 -1.96
N PHE A 168 3.49 12.40 -3.11
CA PHE A 168 4.82 12.90 -3.50
C PHE A 168 5.11 14.34 -3.06
N LEU A 169 4.14 15.07 -2.50
CA LEU A 169 4.31 16.47 -2.14
C LEU A 169 5.40 16.71 -1.09
N SER A 170 5.56 15.78 -0.14
CA SER A 170 6.59 15.85 0.91
C SER A 170 7.91 15.21 0.49
N ALA A 171 8.08 14.75 -0.76
CA ALA A 171 9.25 14.01 -1.23
C ALA A 171 9.63 12.86 -0.25
N PRO A 172 8.75 11.89 0.00
CA PRO A 172 9.00 10.82 0.96
C PRO A 172 10.16 9.93 0.50
N SER A 173 10.93 9.40 1.45
CA SER A 173 11.95 8.37 1.17
C SER A 173 11.33 6.98 1.03
N LEU A 174 10.15 6.74 1.66
CA LEU A 174 9.38 5.50 1.56
C LEU A 174 7.91 5.80 1.26
N LEU A 175 7.39 5.16 0.22
CA LEU A 175 5.99 5.20 -0.15
C LEU A 175 5.31 3.88 0.20
N LEU A 176 4.33 3.94 1.09
CA LEU A 176 3.50 2.80 1.49
C LEU A 176 2.21 2.80 0.66
N MET A 177 2.03 1.83 -0.21
CA MET A 177 0.88 1.73 -1.10
C MET A 177 0.03 0.51 -0.74
N ASP A 178 -1.21 0.75 -0.34
CA ASP A 178 -2.15 -0.29 0.08
C ASP A 178 -3.22 -0.43 -1.00
N GLU A 179 -3.03 -1.40 -1.90
CA GLU A 179 -3.90 -1.71 -3.04
C GLU A 179 -4.23 -0.48 -3.92
N PRO A 180 -3.22 0.22 -4.46
CA PRO A 180 -3.41 1.52 -5.11
C PRO A 180 -4.19 1.45 -6.43
N THR A 181 -4.31 0.28 -7.04
CA THR A 181 -4.97 0.06 -8.34
C THR A 181 -6.31 -0.65 -8.24
N THR A 182 -6.71 -1.09 -7.04
CA THR A 182 -7.96 -1.81 -6.82
C THR A 182 -9.18 -0.94 -7.15
N GLY A 183 -10.07 -1.48 -7.98
CA GLY A 183 -11.29 -0.77 -8.44
C GLY A 183 -11.02 0.37 -9.42
N LEU A 184 -9.85 0.39 -10.07
CA LEU A 184 -9.56 1.29 -11.18
C LEU A 184 -9.92 0.64 -12.51
N ASP A 185 -10.39 1.45 -13.46
CA ASP A 185 -10.53 1.03 -14.85
C ASP A 185 -9.17 0.63 -15.46
N PRO A 186 -9.14 -0.21 -16.52
CA PRO A 186 -7.88 -0.71 -17.08
C PRO A 186 -6.90 0.37 -17.54
N ARG A 187 -7.40 1.51 -18.01
CA ARG A 187 -6.57 2.63 -18.43
C ARG A 187 -5.92 3.31 -17.24
N SER A 188 -6.71 3.64 -16.22
CA SER A 188 -6.22 4.24 -14.97
C SER A 188 -5.21 3.34 -14.26
N LYS A 189 -5.47 2.02 -14.24
CA LYS A 189 -4.53 1.03 -13.70
C LYS A 189 -3.16 1.10 -14.42
N LYS A 190 -3.16 1.09 -15.78
CA LYS A 190 -1.92 1.20 -16.56
C LYS A 190 -1.15 2.50 -16.32
N GLU A 191 -1.84 3.63 -16.16
CA GLU A 191 -1.20 4.92 -15.90
C GLU A 191 -0.52 4.94 -14.52
N VAL A 192 -1.14 4.35 -13.50
CA VAL A 192 -0.53 4.16 -12.18
C VAL A 192 0.67 3.21 -12.24
N GLN A 193 0.52 2.08 -12.92
CA GLN A 193 1.61 1.11 -13.11
C GLN A 193 2.80 1.72 -13.85
N SER A 194 2.56 2.53 -14.88
CA SER A 194 3.62 3.23 -15.60
C SER A 194 4.39 4.21 -14.70
N LEU A 195 3.69 4.94 -13.81
CA LEU A 195 4.34 5.80 -12.83
C LEU A 195 5.21 4.99 -11.86
N LEU A 196 4.71 3.87 -11.34
CA LEU A 196 5.47 3.01 -10.43
C LEU A 196 6.69 2.39 -11.11
N ALA A 197 6.56 1.95 -12.37
CA ALA A 197 7.68 1.42 -13.15
C ALA A 197 8.77 2.48 -13.36
N MET A 198 8.39 3.74 -13.61
CA MET A 198 9.33 4.85 -13.71
C MET A 198 10.06 5.08 -12.38
N LEU A 199 9.35 5.15 -11.26
CA LEU A 199 9.94 5.32 -9.93
C LEU A 199 10.91 4.18 -9.58
N ARG A 200 10.55 2.95 -9.97
CA ARG A 200 11.43 1.78 -9.85
C ARG A 200 12.73 1.98 -10.61
N ALA A 201 12.66 2.47 -11.85
CA ALA A 201 13.83 2.69 -12.69
C ALA A 201 14.76 3.78 -12.15
N GLU A 202 14.19 4.86 -11.62
CA GLU A 202 14.93 5.99 -11.06
C GLU A 202 15.56 5.64 -9.69
N ARG A 203 15.03 4.64 -8.97
CA ARG A 203 15.46 4.23 -7.61
C ARG A 203 15.60 5.35 -6.58
N GLU A 204 14.97 6.47 -6.84
CA GLU A 204 15.04 7.64 -5.95
C GLU A 204 14.19 7.48 -4.68
N ILE A 205 13.22 6.55 -4.72
CA ILE A 205 12.27 6.29 -3.64
C ILE A 205 12.15 4.79 -3.40
N THR A 206 11.95 4.42 -2.14
CA THR A 206 11.55 3.05 -1.79
C THR A 206 10.03 2.95 -1.85
N VAL A 207 9.51 1.91 -2.49
CA VAL A 207 8.06 1.65 -2.53
C VAL A 207 7.79 0.30 -1.89
N LEU A 208 6.88 0.28 -0.91
CA LEU A 208 6.27 -0.94 -0.39
C LEU A 208 4.84 -1.02 -0.93
N LEU A 209 4.62 -1.95 -1.87
CA LEU A 209 3.36 -2.13 -2.57
C LEU A 209 2.62 -3.34 -2.01
N CYS A 210 1.48 -3.14 -1.34
CA CYS A 210 0.56 -4.23 -1.02
C CYS A 210 -0.45 -4.38 -2.15
N THR A 211 -0.54 -5.59 -2.67
CA THR A 211 -1.50 -5.93 -3.72
C THR A 211 -1.96 -7.38 -3.59
N HIS A 212 -3.13 -7.68 -4.11
CA HIS A 212 -3.58 -9.05 -4.35
C HIS A 212 -3.48 -9.42 -5.84
N ASP A 213 -3.07 -8.50 -6.70
CA ASP A 213 -2.91 -8.71 -8.14
C ASP A 213 -1.52 -9.27 -8.44
N MET A 214 -1.48 -10.53 -8.87
CA MET A 214 -0.24 -11.28 -9.16
C MET A 214 0.50 -10.71 -10.36
N ASP A 215 -0.24 -10.30 -11.40
CA ASP A 215 0.32 -9.72 -12.63
C ASP A 215 0.94 -8.35 -12.32
N GLU A 216 0.27 -7.56 -11.48
CA GLU A 216 0.81 -6.28 -11.02
C GLU A 216 2.11 -6.47 -10.24
N ALA A 217 2.13 -7.42 -9.29
CA ALA A 217 3.32 -7.72 -8.51
C ALA A 217 4.48 -8.21 -9.38
N ALA A 218 4.20 -9.09 -10.35
CA ALA A 218 5.20 -9.61 -11.28
C ALA A 218 5.79 -8.52 -12.18
N ALA A 219 4.96 -7.55 -12.62
CA ALA A 219 5.39 -6.47 -13.52
C ALA A 219 6.17 -5.36 -12.82
N LEU A 220 5.80 -5.02 -11.57
CA LEU A 220 6.28 -3.82 -10.90
C LEU A 220 7.33 -4.07 -9.83
N CYS A 221 7.33 -5.24 -9.18
CA CYS A 221 8.16 -5.47 -8.01
C CYS A 221 9.53 -6.06 -8.37
N ASP A 222 10.59 -5.54 -7.75
CA ASP A 222 11.93 -6.14 -7.77
C ASP A 222 11.97 -7.38 -6.88
N ARG A 223 11.22 -7.35 -5.77
CA ARG A 223 11.12 -8.40 -4.76
C ARG A 223 9.67 -8.54 -4.32
N VAL A 224 9.23 -9.75 -4.08
CA VAL A 224 7.87 -10.08 -3.64
C VAL A 224 7.92 -10.92 -2.38
N LEU A 225 7.14 -10.52 -1.39
CA LEU A 225 6.86 -11.24 -0.16
C LEU A 225 5.46 -11.82 -0.28
N MET A 226 5.33 -13.13 -0.35
CA MET A 226 4.03 -13.79 -0.36
C MET A 226 3.54 -13.98 1.08
N MET A 227 2.38 -13.42 1.40
CA MET A 227 1.78 -13.49 2.73
C MET A 227 0.45 -14.24 2.72
N ASP A 228 0.28 -15.15 3.68
CA ASP A 228 -1.02 -15.72 4.03
C ASP A 228 -1.14 -15.89 5.55
N GLU A 229 -2.34 -15.68 6.08
CA GLU A 229 -2.68 -15.84 7.51
C GLU A 229 -1.65 -15.18 8.46
N GLY A 230 -1.19 -13.98 8.12
CA GLY A 230 -0.26 -13.19 8.95
C GLY A 230 1.19 -13.67 8.95
N ARG A 231 1.59 -14.53 8.02
CA ARG A 231 2.95 -15.08 7.86
C ARG A 231 3.51 -14.81 6.48
N VAL A 232 4.82 -14.63 6.37
CA VAL A 232 5.52 -14.67 5.08
C VAL A 232 5.78 -16.13 4.73
N LEU A 233 5.30 -16.56 3.56
CA LEU A 233 5.44 -17.91 3.04
C LEU A 233 6.63 -18.04 2.10
N ALA A 234 6.90 -16.99 1.33
CA ALA A 234 8.00 -16.96 0.36
C ALA A 234 8.49 -15.52 0.16
N ASP A 235 9.76 -15.40 -0.19
CA ASP A 235 10.46 -14.15 -0.36
C ASP A 235 11.50 -14.30 -1.48
N GLY A 236 11.50 -13.40 -2.44
CA GLY A 236 12.42 -13.37 -3.58
C GLY A 236 11.90 -12.51 -4.73
N SER A 237 12.68 -12.37 -5.80
CA SER A 237 12.17 -11.79 -7.03
C SER A 237 11.09 -12.66 -7.67
N PRO A 238 10.18 -12.12 -8.48
CA PRO A 238 9.16 -12.91 -9.18
C PRO A 238 9.76 -14.12 -9.92
N ALA A 239 10.88 -13.93 -10.62
CA ALA A 239 11.55 -14.99 -11.38
C ALA A 239 12.15 -16.08 -10.47
N GLU A 240 12.80 -15.69 -9.37
CA GLU A 240 13.35 -16.64 -8.37
C GLU A 240 12.25 -17.46 -7.70
N LEU A 241 11.11 -16.84 -7.37
CA LEU A 241 9.98 -17.54 -6.77
C LEU A 241 9.40 -18.59 -7.74
N CYS A 242 9.17 -18.21 -9.01
CA CYS A 242 8.73 -19.13 -10.04
C CYS A 242 9.71 -20.29 -10.24
N ALA A 243 11.01 -20.03 -10.32
CA ALA A 243 12.04 -21.05 -10.47
C ALA A 243 12.11 -21.99 -9.25
N ARG A 244 12.08 -21.44 -8.02
CA ARG A 244 12.20 -22.20 -6.75
C ARG A 244 11.02 -23.11 -6.50
N TYR A 245 9.81 -22.65 -6.77
CA TYR A 245 8.58 -23.37 -6.50
C TYR A 245 7.97 -24.03 -7.73
N GLY A 246 8.58 -23.86 -8.92
CA GLY A 246 8.22 -24.55 -10.16
C GLY A 246 6.94 -24.05 -10.82
N GLY A 247 6.55 -22.77 -10.63
CA GLY A 247 5.40 -22.12 -11.28
C GLY A 247 5.81 -21.41 -12.59
N ALA A 248 4.86 -21.27 -13.51
CA ALA A 248 5.03 -20.39 -14.68
C ALA A 248 4.77 -18.91 -14.33
N MET A 249 3.93 -18.68 -13.30
CA MET A 249 3.55 -17.37 -12.80
C MET A 249 3.42 -17.38 -11.26
N LEU A 250 3.33 -16.19 -10.65
CA LEU A 250 3.23 -16.06 -9.18
C LEU A 250 1.96 -16.73 -8.62
N GLU A 251 0.90 -16.83 -9.40
CA GLU A 251 -0.34 -17.52 -9.00
C GLU A 251 -0.08 -19.03 -8.77
N ASP A 252 0.68 -19.69 -9.64
CA ASP A 252 1.07 -21.09 -9.48
C ASP A 252 1.88 -21.29 -8.20
N VAL A 253 2.81 -20.36 -7.91
CA VAL A 253 3.64 -20.38 -6.70
C VAL A 253 2.75 -20.27 -5.46
N PHE A 254 1.81 -19.33 -5.45
CA PHE A 254 0.90 -19.15 -4.33
C PHE A 254 0.02 -20.38 -4.08
N MET A 255 -0.56 -20.96 -5.14
CA MET A 255 -1.36 -22.18 -5.05
C MET A 255 -0.57 -23.35 -4.46
N ARG A 256 0.70 -23.50 -4.86
CA ARG A 256 1.56 -24.58 -4.34
C ARG A 256 1.91 -24.38 -2.86
N LEU A 257 2.10 -23.15 -2.42
CA LEU A 257 2.47 -22.83 -1.04
C LEU A 257 1.27 -22.96 -0.08
N THR A 258 0.06 -22.65 -0.54
CA THR A 258 -1.13 -22.54 0.33
C THR A 258 -2.14 -23.65 0.11
N GLY A 259 -2.10 -24.33 -1.03
CA GLY A 259 -3.18 -25.24 -1.47
C GLY A 259 -4.50 -24.53 -1.82
N LYS A 260 -4.49 -23.18 -1.84
CA LYS A 260 -5.68 -22.35 -2.09
C LYS A 260 -5.59 -21.76 -3.50
N THR A 261 -6.69 -21.78 -4.26
CA THR A 261 -6.84 -20.96 -5.47
C THR A 261 -6.95 -19.49 -5.08
N PHE A 262 -6.29 -18.61 -5.85
CA PHE A 262 -6.45 -17.19 -5.65
C PHE A 262 -7.80 -16.76 -6.26
N GLU A 263 -8.77 -16.37 -5.44
CA GLU A 263 -10.02 -15.82 -5.94
C GLU A 263 -9.73 -14.46 -6.60
N ARG A 264 -9.86 -14.39 -7.93
CA ARG A 264 -9.99 -13.10 -8.61
C ARG A 264 -11.33 -12.53 -8.17
N GLU A 265 -11.34 -11.36 -7.54
CA GLU A 265 -12.59 -10.61 -7.37
C GLU A 265 -13.11 -10.32 -8.79
N GLU A 266 -14.12 -11.09 -9.22
CA GLU A 266 -14.89 -10.72 -10.40
C GLU A 266 -15.53 -9.35 -10.06
N GLU A 267 -15.20 -8.33 -10.85
CA GLU A 267 -15.87 -7.04 -10.80
C GLU A 267 -17.37 -7.31 -10.98
N GLU A 268 -18.15 -7.21 -9.90
CA GLU A 268 -19.59 -7.05 -10.02
C GLU A 268 -19.82 -5.76 -10.80
N VAL A 269 -19.90 -5.90 -12.12
CA VAL A 269 -20.49 -4.89 -12.99
C VAL A 269 -21.95 -4.79 -12.58
N GLY A 270 -22.21 -3.91 -11.65
CA GLY A 270 -23.56 -3.53 -11.25
C GLY A 270 -24.28 -2.96 -12.47
N VAL A 271 -25.03 -3.82 -13.14
CA VAL A 271 -26.10 -3.42 -14.07
C VAL A 271 -27.29 -3.02 -13.21
N THR A 272 -27.45 -1.76 -12.98
CA THR A 272 -28.75 -1.09 -12.82
C THR A 272 -28.58 0.40 -13.09
#